data_3d4719a5ef4b0c066d23f97cbc01396f
#
_entry.id   3d4719a5ef4b0c066d23f97cbc01396f
#
_cell.length_a   1.000
_cell.length_b   1.000
_cell.length_c   1.000
_cell.angle_alpha   90.00
_cell.angle_beta   90.00
_cell.angle_gamma   90.00
#
_symmetry.space_group_name_H-M   'P 1'
#
loop_
_entity.id
_entity.type
_entity.pdbx_description
1 polymer ?
#
loop_
_entity_poly.entity_id
_entity_poly.type
_entity_poly.pdbx_seq_one_letter_code
_entity_poly.pdbx_strand_id
1 'polypeptide(L)'
;MSEHRSSAGPASAPVASLRQPSAGPEPPAAGPPRPPARPRRATRQGTTVLAALRASPSFRSAQEIHGQLRAEGERIGLTTVYRHLQRLADEGTVDMLRQPEGEVLYRYCRSDEHHHHIVCRVCGRSAETECPELAGWADRLGESLGYSDVSHAVEVFGVCAGCRTAVR
;
A
#
# COMPACT_ATOMS: atom_id res chain seq x y z
N MET A 1 -2.58 -51.47 43.61
CA MET A 1 -2.32 -50.10 44.06
C MET A 1 -1.92 -49.31 42.77
N SER A 2 -2.90 -48.66 42.17
CA SER A 2 -2.71 -47.92 40.92
C SER A 2 -3.11 -46.46 41.16
N GLU A 3 -2.09 -45.58 41.14
CA GLU A 3 -2.32 -44.13 41.30
C GLU A 3 -2.62 -43.50 39.96
N HIS A 4 -3.84 -42.99 39.81
CA HIS A 4 -4.25 -42.13 38.70
C HIS A 4 -3.65 -40.75 38.92
N ARG A 5 -2.71 -40.35 38.10
CA ARG A 5 -2.25 -38.94 37.94
C ARG A 5 -3.25 -38.19 37.06
N SER A 6 -4.04 -37.32 37.70
CA SER A 6 -4.87 -36.34 37.04
C SER A 6 -4.01 -35.24 36.46
N SER A 7 -4.01 -35.08 35.10
CA SER A 7 -3.36 -33.98 34.43
C SER A 7 -4.32 -32.81 34.35
N ALA A 8 -4.03 -31.76 35.09
CA ALA A 8 -4.74 -30.49 34.98
C ALA A 8 -4.35 -29.77 33.67
N GLY A 9 -5.33 -29.49 32.82
CA GLY A 9 -5.16 -28.69 31.63
C GLY A 9 -4.89 -27.20 31.94
N PRO A 10 -4.24 -26.46 31.04
CA PRO A 10 -3.93 -25.05 31.26
C PRO A 10 -5.21 -24.21 31.38
N ALA A 11 -5.28 -23.43 32.44
CA ALA A 11 -6.37 -22.45 32.65
C ALA A 11 -6.33 -21.37 31.57
N SER A 12 -7.48 -21.20 30.89
CA SER A 12 -7.70 -20.08 29.97
C SER A 12 -7.60 -18.75 30.73
N ALA A 13 -6.65 -17.92 30.36
CA ALA A 13 -6.55 -16.57 30.88
C ALA A 13 -7.77 -15.74 30.44
N PRO A 14 -8.33 -14.88 31.29
CA PRO A 14 -9.48 -14.04 30.92
C PRO A 14 -9.02 -13.02 29.87
N VAL A 15 -9.72 -12.99 28.73
CA VAL A 15 -9.60 -11.93 27.74
C VAL A 15 -9.93 -10.59 28.40
N ALA A 16 -8.95 -9.69 28.44
CA ALA A 16 -9.15 -8.34 28.97
C ALA A 16 -10.32 -7.68 28.23
N SER A 17 -11.35 -7.30 28.98
CA SER A 17 -12.50 -6.58 28.48
C SER A 17 -12.03 -5.23 27.91
N LEU A 18 -12.02 -5.11 26.59
CA LEU A 18 -11.72 -3.84 25.91
C LEU A 18 -12.83 -2.85 26.30
N ARG A 19 -12.47 -1.83 27.06
CA ARG A 19 -13.38 -0.70 27.36
C ARG A 19 -13.78 -0.08 26.02
N GLN A 20 -15.06 -0.05 25.74
CA GLN A 20 -15.60 0.72 24.61
C GLN A 20 -15.24 2.19 24.82
N PRO A 21 -14.64 2.87 23.82
CA PRO A 21 -14.46 4.30 23.89
C PRO A 21 -15.83 4.97 23.99
N SER A 22 -15.97 5.93 24.90
CA SER A 22 -17.17 6.78 25.01
C SER A 22 -17.43 7.42 23.65
N ALA A 23 -18.69 7.42 23.21
CA ALA A 23 -19.11 8.06 21.96
C ALA A 23 -18.60 9.49 21.92
N GLY A 24 -17.62 9.75 21.06
CA GLY A 24 -17.16 11.08 20.72
C GLY A 24 -18.23 11.84 19.94
N PRO A 25 -18.09 13.17 19.78
CA PRO A 25 -19.05 13.93 19.00
C PRO A 25 -19.19 13.34 17.60
N GLU A 26 -20.42 13.21 17.15
CA GLU A 26 -20.77 12.69 15.84
C GLU A 26 -19.99 13.47 14.76
N PRO A 27 -19.31 12.81 13.82
CA PRO A 27 -18.62 13.52 12.75
C PRO A 27 -19.65 14.31 11.92
N PRO A 28 -19.28 15.50 11.42
CA PRO A 28 -20.19 16.30 10.59
C PRO A 28 -20.65 15.46 9.40
N ALA A 29 -21.95 15.51 9.10
CA ALA A 29 -22.58 14.78 8.01
C ALA A 29 -21.74 14.93 6.74
N ALA A 30 -21.37 13.80 6.14
CA ALA A 30 -20.63 13.76 4.87
C ALA A 30 -21.44 14.56 3.82
N GLY A 31 -20.83 15.60 3.28
CA GLY A 31 -21.41 16.34 2.17
C GLY A 31 -21.71 15.42 0.97
N PRO A 32 -22.54 15.86 0.02
CA PRO A 32 -22.91 15.02 -1.10
C PRO A 32 -21.68 14.50 -1.84
N PRO A 33 -21.68 13.24 -2.33
CA PRO A 33 -20.55 12.63 -3.01
C PRO A 33 -20.11 13.52 -4.17
N ARG A 34 -18.84 13.85 -4.21
CA ARG A 34 -18.27 14.67 -5.28
C ARG A 34 -18.44 13.90 -6.60
N PRO A 35 -19.02 14.51 -7.63
CA PRO A 35 -19.22 13.82 -8.91
C PRO A 35 -17.86 13.33 -9.42
N PRO A 36 -17.78 12.13 -10.05
CA PRO A 36 -16.55 11.60 -10.60
C PRO A 36 -15.94 12.63 -11.56
N ALA A 37 -14.67 12.97 -11.34
CA ALA A 37 -13.96 13.90 -12.18
C ALA A 37 -13.94 13.33 -13.60
N ARG A 38 -14.40 14.10 -14.60
CA ARG A 38 -14.33 13.71 -16.01
C ARG A 38 -12.88 13.35 -16.34
N PRO A 39 -12.62 12.24 -17.07
CA PRO A 39 -11.27 11.85 -17.46
C PRO A 39 -10.63 13.02 -18.21
N ARG A 40 -9.67 13.67 -17.59
CA ARG A 40 -8.92 14.75 -18.20
C ARG A 40 -8.00 14.13 -19.25
N ARG A 41 -8.08 14.63 -20.48
CA ARG A 41 -7.20 14.22 -21.59
C ARG A 41 -5.75 14.17 -21.11
N ALA A 42 -5.11 13.01 -21.29
CA ALA A 42 -3.71 12.82 -20.91
C ALA A 42 -2.85 13.89 -21.59
N THR A 43 -2.07 14.63 -20.81
CA THR A 43 -1.14 15.61 -21.36
C THR A 43 0.12 14.89 -21.82
N ARG A 44 0.85 15.44 -22.81
CA ARG A 44 2.15 14.90 -23.23
C ARG A 44 3.07 14.63 -22.04
N GLN A 45 3.19 15.58 -21.11
CA GLN A 45 4.02 15.43 -19.91
C GLN A 45 3.53 14.27 -19.00
N GLY A 46 2.22 14.11 -18.83
CA GLY A 46 1.65 12.99 -18.07
C GLY A 46 1.94 11.64 -18.71
N THR A 47 1.87 11.55 -20.02
CA THR A 47 2.22 10.34 -20.77
C THR A 47 3.70 10.00 -20.60
N THR A 48 4.59 11.00 -20.64
CA THR A 48 6.03 10.84 -20.44
C THR A 48 6.34 10.34 -19.02
N VAL A 49 5.72 10.92 -17.98
CA VAL A 49 5.88 10.46 -16.59
C VAL A 49 5.40 9.01 -16.43
N LEU A 50 4.26 8.66 -16.99
CA LEU A 50 3.74 7.29 -16.95
C LEU A 50 4.66 6.30 -17.70
N ALA A 51 5.24 6.71 -18.84
CA ALA A 51 6.19 5.87 -19.59
C ALA A 51 7.45 5.58 -18.76
N ALA A 52 7.98 6.56 -18.03
CA ALA A 52 9.13 6.39 -17.15
C ALA A 52 8.84 5.40 -16.00
N LEU A 53 7.61 5.42 -15.45
CA LEU A 53 7.19 4.44 -14.44
C LEU A 53 7.05 3.03 -15.02
N ARG A 54 6.45 2.90 -16.20
CA ARG A 54 6.27 1.60 -16.88
C ARG A 54 7.57 0.91 -17.23
N ALA A 55 8.65 1.69 -17.44
CA ALA A 55 9.97 1.18 -17.74
C ALA A 55 10.69 0.58 -16.52
N SER A 56 10.19 0.83 -15.30
CA SER A 56 10.81 0.35 -14.06
C SER A 56 9.91 -0.68 -13.34
N PRO A 57 10.46 -1.84 -12.95
CA PRO A 57 9.74 -2.81 -12.14
C PRO A 57 9.78 -2.47 -10.63
N SER A 58 10.43 -1.37 -10.24
CA SER A 58 10.65 -0.99 -8.85
C SER A 58 9.85 0.25 -8.49
N PHE A 59 9.52 0.37 -7.20
CA PHE A 59 9.05 1.62 -6.65
C PHE A 59 10.12 2.70 -6.77
N ARG A 60 9.72 3.93 -7.14
CA ARG A 60 10.59 5.06 -7.37
C ARG A 60 10.03 6.36 -6.82
N SER A 61 10.92 7.19 -6.29
CA SER A 61 10.55 8.53 -5.83
C SER A 61 10.30 9.48 -7.00
N ALA A 62 9.60 10.58 -6.73
CA ALA A 62 9.40 11.63 -7.72
C ALA A 62 10.71 12.26 -8.18
N GLN A 63 11.72 12.35 -7.27
CA GLN A 63 13.05 12.86 -7.58
C GLN A 63 13.80 11.95 -8.54
N GLU A 64 13.78 10.64 -8.34
CA GLU A 64 14.42 9.66 -9.22
C GLU A 64 13.80 9.68 -10.62
N ILE A 65 12.46 9.73 -10.71
CA ILE A 65 11.74 9.83 -11.98
C ILE A 65 12.09 11.14 -12.68
N HIS A 66 12.10 12.25 -11.95
CA HIS A 66 12.51 13.55 -12.49
C HIS A 66 13.97 13.55 -12.99
N GLY A 67 14.90 12.95 -12.23
CA GLY A 67 16.30 12.80 -12.61
C GLY A 67 16.46 12.01 -13.91
N GLN A 68 15.75 10.89 -14.05
CA GLN A 68 15.73 10.11 -15.28
C GLN A 68 15.21 10.94 -16.47
N LEU A 69 14.05 11.59 -16.33
CA LEU A 69 13.45 12.39 -17.39
C LEU A 69 14.38 13.51 -17.85
N ARG A 70 15.09 14.14 -16.91
CA ARG A 70 16.10 15.16 -17.26
C ARG A 70 17.28 14.56 -18.03
N ALA A 71 17.75 13.39 -17.66
CA ALA A 71 18.82 12.69 -18.36
C ALA A 71 18.41 12.29 -19.79
N GLU A 72 17.12 12.02 -20.00
CA GLU A 72 16.52 11.74 -21.31
C GLU A 72 16.23 13.02 -22.13
N GLY A 73 16.54 14.20 -21.59
CA GLY A 73 16.36 15.49 -22.26
C GLY A 73 14.96 16.11 -22.12
N GLU A 74 14.09 15.52 -21.30
CA GLU A 74 12.75 16.04 -21.06
C GLU A 74 12.78 17.27 -20.14
N ARG A 75 12.02 18.31 -20.51
CA ARG A 75 11.93 19.57 -19.76
C ARG A 75 10.68 19.60 -18.90
N ILE A 76 10.60 18.69 -17.93
CA ILE A 76 9.47 18.58 -16.99
C ILE A 76 10.00 18.97 -15.61
N GLY A 77 9.40 19.97 -14.96
CA GLY A 77 9.80 20.38 -13.61
C GLY A 77 9.32 19.38 -12.55
N LEU A 78 10.07 19.26 -11.44
CA LEU A 78 9.79 18.33 -10.34
C LEU A 78 8.35 18.47 -9.79
N THR A 79 7.87 19.70 -9.58
CA THR A 79 6.49 19.94 -9.14
C THR A 79 5.45 19.37 -10.12
N THR A 80 5.75 19.41 -11.42
CA THR A 80 4.89 18.85 -12.45
C THR A 80 4.90 17.32 -12.39
N VAL A 81 6.06 16.71 -12.14
CA VAL A 81 6.18 15.26 -11.91
C VAL A 81 5.31 14.84 -10.73
N TYR A 82 5.45 15.49 -9.56
CA TYR A 82 4.62 15.22 -8.38
C TYR A 82 3.12 15.29 -8.69
N ARG A 83 2.68 16.36 -9.38
CA ARG A 83 1.26 16.53 -9.72
C ARG A 83 0.74 15.42 -10.64
N HIS A 84 1.58 14.92 -11.58
CA HIS A 84 1.20 13.81 -12.44
C HIS A 84 1.16 12.49 -11.70
N LEU A 85 2.13 12.23 -10.81
CA LEU A 85 2.18 11.02 -9.99
C LEU A 85 0.97 10.94 -9.05
N GLN A 86 0.65 12.04 -8.36
CA GLN A 86 -0.53 12.09 -7.49
C GLN A 86 -1.81 11.81 -8.27
N ARG A 87 -1.98 12.42 -9.45
CA ARG A 87 -3.14 12.16 -10.29
C ARG A 87 -3.23 10.70 -10.74
N LEU A 88 -2.11 10.09 -11.12
CA LEU A 88 -2.08 8.68 -11.53
C LEU A 88 -2.43 7.75 -10.36
N ALA A 89 -2.04 8.12 -9.14
CA ALA A 89 -2.42 7.41 -7.93
C ALA A 89 -3.92 7.57 -7.62
N ASP A 90 -4.46 8.79 -7.72
CA ASP A 90 -5.90 9.04 -7.55
C ASP A 90 -6.76 8.30 -8.61
N GLU A 91 -6.18 8.03 -9.79
CA GLU A 91 -6.79 7.25 -10.87
C GLU A 91 -6.57 5.72 -10.71
N GLY A 92 -5.86 5.26 -9.68
CA GLY A 92 -5.52 3.85 -9.47
C GLY A 92 -4.54 3.26 -10.49
N THR A 93 -3.89 4.09 -11.32
CA THR A 93 -2.94 3.64 -12.36
C THR A 93 -1.57 3.32 -11.78
N VAL A 94 -1.22 3.90 -10.64
CA VAL A 94 0.03 3.68 -9.93
C VAL A 94 -0.24 3.47 -8.44
N ASP A 95 0.53 2.59 -7.83
CA ASP A 95 0.54 2.41 -6.38
C ASP A 95 1.50 3.37 -5.72
N MET A 96 1.17 3.73 -4.49
CA MET A 96 1.99 4.55 -3.62
C MET A 96 2.45 3.75 -2.42
N LEU A 97 3.74 3.80 -2.15
CA LEU A 97 4.37 3.25 -0.96
C LEU A 97 4.93 4.39 -0.12
N ARG A 98 4.48 4.54 1.12
CA ARG A 98 5.05 5.51 2.06
C ARG A 98 6.14 4.85 2.90
N GLN A 99 7.37 5.34 2.78
CA GLN A 99 8.47 4.88 3.62
C GLN A 99 8.37 5.46 5.05
N PRO A 100 8.98 4.79 6.04
CA PRO A 100 9.01 5.29 7.43
C PRO A 100 9.57 6.70 7.56
N GLU A 101 10.52 7.08 6.70
CA GLU A 101 11.16 8.39 6.64
C GLU A 101 10.25 9.48 6.03
N GLY A 102 9.06 9.10 5.56
CA GLY A 102 8.05 9.99 5.01
C GLY A 102 8.13 10.17 3.49
N GLU A 103 9.13 9.60 2.82
CA GLU A 103 9.20 9.63 1.36
C GLU A 103 8.09 8.78 0.75
N VAL A 104 7.51 9.26 -0.35
CA VAL A 104 6.50 8.53 -1.12
C VAL A 104 7.13 8.01 -2.41
N LEU A 105 7.04 6.71 -2.60
CA LEU A 105 7.47 6.02 -3.79
C LEU A 105 6.26 5.62 -4.64
N TYR A 106 6.46 5.55 -5.95
CA TYR A 106 5.41 5.26 -6.92
C TYR A 106 5.82 4.11 -7.83
N ARG A 107 4.86 3.25 -8.16
CA ARG A 107 5.05 2.15 -9.11
C ARG A 107 3.84 2.03 -10.02
N TYR A 108 4.08 1.76 -11.31
CA TYR A 108 3.01 1.39 -12.23
C TYR A 108 2.54 -0.04 -11.93
N CYS A 109 1.23 -0.21 -11.73
CA CYS A 109 0.59 -1.50 -11.58
C CYS A 109 -0.27 -1.86 -12.78
N ARG A 110 -0.32 -3.13 -13.13
CA ARG A 110 -1.06 -3.63 -14.29
C ARG A 110 -2.46 -4.11 -13.93
N SER A 111 -2.69 -4.41 -12.66
CA SER A 111 -3.94 -4.95 -12.16
C SER A 111 -4.74 -3.86 -11.48
N ASP A 112 -6.02 -3.76 -11.82
CA ASP A 112 -7.02 -2.99 -11.08
C ASP A 112 -7.57 -3.80 -9.89
N GLU A 113 -7.14 -5.06 -9.74
CA GLU A 113 -7.55 -5.95 -8.65
C GLU A 113 -6.71 -5.70 -7.40
N HIS A 114 -7.32 -5.97 -6.24
CA HIS A 114 -6.64 -5.83 -4.95
C HIS A 114 -5.42 -6.76 -4.87
N HIS A 115 -4.24 -6.19 -4.69
CA HIS A 115 -2.98 -6.91 -4.57
C HIS A 115 -2.08 -6.27 -3.52
N HIS A 116 -1.05 -6.99 -3.13
CA HIS A 116 -0.05 -6.56 -2.17
C HIS A 116 1.34 -6.55 -2.80
N HIS A 117 2.27 -5.83 -2.17
CA HIS A 117 3.65 -5.79 -2.62
C HIS A 117 4.59 -6.35 -1.57
N ILE A 118 5.58 -7.15 -2.04
CA ILE A 118 6.80 -7.38 -1.30
C ILE A 118 7.90 -6.50 -1.87
N VAL A 119 8.54 -5.70 -1.03
CA VAL A 119 9.53 -4.69 -1.43
C VAL A 119 10.87 -4.96 -0.79
N CYS A 120 11.93 -4.92 -1.60
CA CYS A 120 13.30 -5.03 -1.09
C CYS A 120 13.74 -3.72 -0.44
N ARG A 121 14.12 -3.76 0.85
CA ARG A 121 14.60 -2.58 1.59
C ARG A 121 15.91 -2.02 1.06
N VAL A 122 16.66 -2.79 0.26
CA VAL A 122 18.00 -2.40 -0.21
C VAL A 122 17.96 -1.75 -1.60
N CYS A 123 17.22 -2.34 -2.55
CA CYS A 123 17.21 -1.88 -3.95
C CYS A 123 15.85 -1.44 -4.47
N GLY A 124 14.80 -1.41 -3.64
CA GLY A 124 13.47 -1.00 -4.04
C GLY A 124 12.74 -1.98 -4.98
N ARG A 125 13.38 -3.07 -5.42
CA ARG A 125 12.71 -4.09 -6.25
C ARG A 125 11.47 -4.60 -5.54
N SER A 126 10.37 -4.69 -6.24
CA SER A 126 9.11 -5.18 -5.71
C SER A 126 8.53 -6.29 -6.59
N ALA A 127 7.71 -7.13 -5.97
CA ALA A 127 6.87 -8.09 -6.66
C ALA A 127 5.44 -7.98 -6.13
N GLU A 128 4.47 -8.14 -7.02
CA GLU A 128 3.05 -8.20 -6.68
C GLU A 128 2.71 -9.59 -6.17
N THR A 129 1.80 -9.66 -5.23
CA THR A 129 1.26 -10.92 -4.70
C THR A 129 -0.21 -10.73 -4.32
N GLU A 130 -0.97 -11.77 -4.49
CA GLU A 130 -2.33 -11.87 -3.98
C GLU A 130 -2.29 -12.65 -2.67
N CYS A 131 -3.13 -12.28 -1.72
CA CYS A 131 -3.27 -12.97 -0.45
C CYS A 131 -4.77 -13.04 -0.06
N PRO A 132 -5.52 -13.99 -0.64
CA PRO A 132 -6.95 -14.15 -0.35
C PRO A 132 -7.24 -14.38 1.14
N GLU A 133 -6.30 -15.01 1.86
CA GLU A 133 -6.42 -15.27 3.30
C GLU A 133 -6.45 -13.97 4.09
N LEU A 134 -5.67 -12.98 3.68
CA LEU A 134 -5.62 -11.66 4.33
C LEU A 134 -6.90 -10.88 4.10
N ALA A 135 -7.44 -10.90 2.89
CA ALA A 135 -8.73 -10.31 2.57
C ALA A 135 -9.83 -10.92 3.43
N GLY A 136 -9.95 -12.25 3.43
CA GLY A 136 -10.93 -12.95 4.23
C GLY A 136 -10.75 -12.76 5.75
N TRP A 137 -9.53 -12.53 6.23
CA TRP A 137 -9.30 -12.16 7.62
C TRP A 137 -9.81 -10.76 7.94
N ALA A 138 -9.56 -9.78 7.07
CA ALA A 138 -10.00 -8.40 7.26
C ALA A 138 -11.54 -8.31 7.27
N ASP A 139 -12.22 -9.02 6.38
CA ASP A 139 -13.68 -9.08 6.31
C ASP A 139 -14.27 -9.66 7.62
N ARG A 140 -13.76 -10.81 8.07
CA ARG A 140 -14.20 -11.43 9.33
C ARG A 140 -13.93 -10.54 10.53
N LEU A 141 -12.83 -9.82 10.57
CA LEU A 141 -12.53 -8.86 11.62
C LEU A 141 -13.57 -7.74 11.65
N GLY A 142 -13.89 -7.17 10.47
CA GLY A 142 -14.92 -6.15 10.34
C GLY A 142 -16.26 -6.65 10.84
N GLU A 143 -16.74 -7.79 10.35
CA GLU A 143 -18.00 -8.42 10.76
C GLU A 143 -18.05 -8.62 12.28
N SER A 144 -16.99 -9.16 12.88
CA SER A 144 -16.93 -9.46 14.31
C SER A 144 -17.02 -8.22 15.19
N LEU A 145 -16.63 -7.06 14.67
CA LEU A 145 -16.61 -5.76 15.37
C LEU A 145 -17.76 -4.82 14.93
N GLY A 146 -18.63 -5.27 13.99
CA GLY A 146 -19.75 -4.48 13.50
C GLY A 146 -19.38 -3.38 12.50
N TYR A 147 -18.25 -3.53 11.80
CA TYR A 147 -17.84 -2.62 10.72
C TYR A 147 -18.30 -3.18 9.37
N SER A 148 -18.67 -2.28 8.45
CA SER A 148 -18.95 -2.56 7.05
C SER A 148 -17.94 -1.83 6.17
N ASP A 149 -17.82 -2.24 4.89
CA ASP A 149 -16.94 -1.62 3.91
C ASP A 149 -15.46 -1.58 4.39
N VAL A 150 -14.98 -2.72 4.86
CA VAL A 150 -13.63 -2.87 5.41
C VAL A 150 -12.63 -2.91 4.26
N SER A 151 -11.60 -2.07 4.34
CA SER A 151 -10.45 -2.12 3.45
C SER A 151 -9.16 -2.31 4.25
N HIS A 152 -8.15 -2.86 3.60
CA HIS A 152 -6.84 -3.02 4.22
C HIS A 152 -5.73 -2.66 3.23
N ALA A 153 -4.59 -2.21 3.77
CA ALA A 153 -3.36 -2.00 3.02
C ALA A 153 -2.23 -2.73 3.75
N VAL A 154 -1.57 -3.65 3.05
CA VAL A 154 -0.45 -4.43 3.62
C VAL A 154 0.72 -4.39 2.67
N GLU A 155 1.85 -4.01 3.20
CA GLU A 155 3.13 -3.97 2.51
C GLU A 155 4.11 -4.89 3.24
N VAL A 156 4.79 -5.75 2.49
CA VAL A 156 5.77 -6.68 3.04
C VAL A 156 7.17 -6.23 2.63
N PHE A 157 8.06 -6.09 3.61
CA PHE A 157 9.44 -5.68 3.37
C PHE A 157 10.41 -6.82 3.62
N GLY A 158 11.36 -7.01 2.70
CA GLY A 158 12.40 -8.04 2.80
C GLY A 158 13.72 -7.60 2.18
N VAL A 159 14.64 -8.55 2.00
CA VAL A 159 15.87 -8.38 1.21
C VAL A 159 15.84 -9.39 0.07
N CYS A 160 15.84 -8.92 -1.18
CA CYS A 160 15.78 -9.80 -2.34
C CYS A 160 17.06 -10.64 -2.48
N ALA A 161 16.96 -11.74 -3.25
CA ALA A 161 18.08 -12.67 -3.41
C ALA A 161 19.35 -11.98 -3.94
N GLY A 162 19.25 -11.05 -4.89
CA GLY A 162 20.38 -10.30 -5.43
C GLY A 162 21.08 -9.44 -4.37
N CYS A 163 20.32 -8.75 -3.50
CA CYS A 163 20.91 -7.94 -2.44
C CYS A 163 21.46 -8.77 -1.29
N ARG A 164 20.88 -9.92 -1.00
CA ARG A 164 21.38 -10.85 0.04
C ARG A 164 22.75 -11.41 -0.30
N THR A 165 23.06 -11.64 -1.56
CA THR A 165 24.35 -12.12 -2.01
C THR A 165 25.41 -11.01 -2.10
N ALA A 166 25.00 -9.75 -2.25
CA ALA A 166 25.90 -8.59 -2.32
C ALA A 166 26.40 -8.11 -0.94
N VAL A 167 25.79 -8.57 0.15
CA VAL A 167 26.14 -8.19 1.54
C VAL A 167 27.08 -9.23 2.21
N ARG A 168 27.48 -10.26 1.49
CA ARG A 168 28.56 -11.17 1.87
C ARG A 168 29.86 -10.75 1.18
#